data_f03cda9018f3fc26297e03cea9fa468d
#
_entry.id   f03cda9018f3fc26297e03cea9fa468d
#
_cell.length_a   1.000
_cell.length_b   1.000
_cell.length_c   1.000
_cell.angle_alpha   90.00
_cell.angle_beta   90.00
_cell.angle_gamma   90.00
#
_symmetry.space_group_name_H-M   'P 1'
#
loop_
_entity.id
_entity.type
_entity.pdbx_description
1 polymer ?
#
loop_
_entity_poly.entity_id
_entity_poly.type
_entity_poly.pdbx_seq_one_letter_code
_entity_poly.pdbx_strand_id
1 'polypeptide(L)'
;MEWTTERRYRRYEDWTTEEKQAIQDHMAKSPWHTHYHVEPKAGLLNDPNGFSYFDGKWILFYQNFPFGAAHGLKSWVQTESEDLVHFKETGVTLFPDTELDSHGAYSGSAMQFGDKLFLFYTGNVRDAEWVRHPYQVGALMDKDGKIEKIDKILIDQPADSTDHFRDPQIFNFKGQYYAIVGGQDLEKKGFIRLYKAVDNDYTNWVAVGDLDFANDRTAYMMECPNLVFVGDQPVLLYCPQGLDKSVLDYDNIYPNMYKIGASFDPEKAKMVDVSELHNLDYGFEAYATQGFNAPDGRAYAVSWLGLPDVSYPTDSYDYQGALSLVKELTIK
;
A
#
# COMPACT_ATOMS: atom_id res chain seq x y z
N MET A 1 -7.51 15.41 21.29
CA MET A 1 -8.65 15.80 20.44
C MET A 1 -9.44 14.55 20.08
N GLU A 2 -10.79 14.59 20.11
CA GLU A 2 -11.59 13.40 19.74
C GLU A 2 -11.76 13.31 18.22
N TRP A 3 -11.52 12.13 17.66
CA TRP A 3 -11.61 11.83 16.24
C TRP A 3 -12.94 11.14 15.92
N THR A 4 -14.03 11.92 15.80
CA THR A 4 -15.33 11.43 15.33
C THR A 4 -15.26 11.03 13.85
N THR A 5 -16.20 10.19 13.39
CA THR A 5 -16.31 9.81 11.97
C THR A 5 -16.44 11.03 11.06
N GLU A 6 -17.30 12.00 11.42
CA GLU A 6 -17.46 13.24 10.66
C GLU A 6 -16.15 14.01 10.51
N ARG A 7 -15.35 14.12 11.56
CA ARG A 7 -14.06 14.82 11.52
C ARG A 7 -13.02 14.06 10.74
N ARG A 8 -12.99 12.72 10.83
CA ARG A 8 -12.05 11.87 10.07
C ARG A 8 -12.28 11.94 8.57
N TYR A 9 -13.54 12.12 8.14
CA TYR A 9 -13.96 12.16 6.73
C TYR A 9 -14.39 13.55 6.26
N ARG A 10 -14.08 14.59 7.03
CA ARG A 10 -14.23 15.99 6.60
C ARG A 10 -13.36 16.21 5.34
N ARG A 11 -13.97 16.86 4.33
CA ARG A 11 -13.31 17.07 3.04
C ARG A 11 -12.08 17.96 3.18
N TYR A 12 -11.09 17.80 2.30
CA TYR A 12 -9.84 18.57 2.32
C TYR A 12 -10.05 20.08 2.14
N GLU A 13 -11.04 20.46 1.34
CA GLU A 13 -11.45 21.82 1.08
C GLU A 13 -12.13 22.50 2.27
N ASP A 14 -12.75 21.73 3.16
CA ASP A 14 -13.47 22.26 4.33
C ASP A 14 -12.54 22.60 5.51
N TRP A 15 -11.29 22.14 5.47
CA TRP A 15 -10.27 22.50 6.46
C TRP A 15 -9.69 23.87 6.12
N THR A 16 -9.76 24.83 7.06
CA THR A 16 -9.26 26.18 6.84
C THR A 16 -7.72 26.21 6.76
N THR A 17 -7.18 27.28 6.17
CA THR A 17 -5.74 27.49 6.12
C THR A 17 -5.15 27.60 7.53
N GLU A 18 -5.85 28.24 8.45
CA GLU A 18 -5.46 28.43 9.84
C GLU A 18 -5.40 27.08 10.59
N GLU A 19 -6.39 26.20 10.37
CA GLU A 19 -6.39 24.84 10.96
C GLU A 19 -5.19 24.04 10.44
N LYS A 20 -4.95 24.04 9.13
CA LYS A 20 -3.81 23.34 8.50
C LYS A 20 -2.47 23.87 9.05
N GLN A 21 -2.32 25.19 9.12
CA GLN A 21 -1.10 25.80 9.64
C GLN A 21 -0.88 25.50 11.12
N ALA A 22 -1.94 25.52 11.94
CA ALA A 22 -1.85 25.21 13.36
C ALA A 22 -1.36 23.78 13.62
N ILE A 23 -1.77 22.80 12.79
CA ILE A 23 -1.30 21.42 12.86
C ILE A 23 0.21 21.36 12.53
N GLN A 24 0.65 22.01 11.46
CA GLN A 24 2.05 22.06 11.07
C GLN A 24 2.92 22.72 12.12
N ASP A 25 2.47 23.87 12.66
CA ASP A 25 3.18 24.61 13.73
C ASP A 25 3.26 23.80 15.04
N HIS A 26 2.28 22.94 15.29
CA HIS A 26 2.29 22.06 16.46
C HIS A 26 3.25 20.90 16.26
N MET A 27 3.20 20.24 15.11
CA MET A 27 4.15 19.19 14.74
C MET A 27 5.60 19.68 14.80
N ALA A 28 5.89 20.89 14.29
CA ALA A 28 7.23 21.46 14.27
C ALA A 28 7.86 21.63 15.68
N LYS A 29 7.07 21.57 16.76
CA LYS A 29 7.54 21.63 18.15
C LYS A 29 7.89 20.27 18.73
N SER A 30 7.69 19.19 17.98
CA SER A 30 7.95 17.84 18.47
C SER A 30 9.47 17.62 18.68
N PRO A 31 9.86 17.00 19.79
CA PRO A 31 11.25 16.57 19.98
C PRO A 31 11.54 15.21 19.31
N TRP A 32 10.56 14.59 18.64
CA TRP A 32 10.64 13.22 18.15
C TRP A 32 10.90 13.13 16.64
N HIS A 33 11.26 14.24 15.98
CA HIS A 33 11.60 14.21 14.56
C HIS A 33 12.78 13.28 14.26
N THR A 34 12.65 12.49 13.22
CA THR A 34 13.74 11.67 12.69
C THR A 34 14.63 12.52 11.77
N HIS A 35 15.87 12.04 11.50
CA HIS A 35 16.83 12.79 10.70
C HIS A 35 16.94 12.27 9.25
N TYR A 36 16.52 11.03 8.98
CA TYR A 36 16.75 10.37 7.71
C TYR A 36 15.61 9.44 7.27
N HIS A 37 14.55 9.33 8.05
CA HIS A 37 13.32 8.68 7.63
C HIS A 37 12.39 9.69 6.96
N VAL A 38 11.58 9.21 6.01
CA VAL A 38 10.47 10.01 5.50
C VAL A 38 9.41 10.12 6.59
N GLU A 39 9.11 11.35 6.98
CA GLU A 39 8.03 11.71 7.90
C GLU A 39 6.97 12.54 7.16
N PRO A 40 5.71 12.58 7.60
CA PRO A 40 4.72 13.45 7.01
C PRO A 40 5.00 14.92 7.36
N LYS A 41 4.61 15.87 6.51
CA LYS A 41 4.60 17.29 6.87
C LYS A 41 3.53 17.65 7.88
N ALA A 42 2.49 16.81 8.00
CA ALA A 42 1.44 16.91 8.98
C ALA A 42 0.65 15.60 9.06
N GLY A 43 0.12 15.30 10.23
CA GLY A 43 -0.81 14.21 10.47
C GLY A 43 -0.22 12.82 10.39
N LEU A 44 -1.04 11.84 10.02
CA LEU A 44 -0.63 10.43 9.93
C LEU A 44 0.00 10.12 8.59
N LEU A 45 1.19 9.54 8.61
CA LEU A 45 1.78 8.75 7.54
C LEU A 45 1.59 7.28 7.86
N ASN A 46 1.06 6.50 6.93
CA ASN A 46 1.02 5.05 7.03
C ASN A 46 1.61 4.40 5.76
N ASP A 47 0.98 3.42 5.18
CA ASP A 47 1.51 2.54 4.14
C ASP A 47 2.32 3.24 3.05
N PRO A 48 3.51 2.75 2.70
CA PRO A 48 4.19 3.12 1.46
C PRO A 48 3.37 2.65 0.25
N ASN A 49 3.34 3.46 -0.80
CA ASN A 49 2.57 3.20 -2.01
C ASN A 49 3.32 3.62 -3.26
N GLY A 50 2.98 3.02 -4.39
CA GLY A 50 3.47 3.45 -5.69
C GLY A 50 4.99 3.47 -5.80
N PHE A 51 5.71 2.63 -5.03
CA PHE A 51 7.16 2.55 -5.11
C PHE A 51 7.58 2.11 -6.50
N SER A 52 8.34 2.95 -7.19
CA SER A 52 8.65 2.80 -8.61
C SER A 52 9.88 3.61 -9.01
N TYR A 53 10.35 3.38 -10.25
CA TYR A 53 11.36 4.21 -10.89
C TYR A 53 10.74 4.84 -12.14
N PHE A 54 10.72 6.16 -12.20
CA PHE A 54 10.05 6.91 -13.26
C PHE A 54 10.82 8.19 -13.59
N ASP A 55 11.00 8.48 -14.87
CA ASP A 55 11.71 9.67 -15.38
C ASP A 55 13.08 9.92 -14.72
N GLY A 56 13.86 8.83 -14.49
CA GLY A 56 15.19 8.92 -13.91
C GLY A 56 15.24 9.06 -12.40
N LYS A 57 14.11 8.96 -11.70
CA LYS A 57 14.01 9.10 -10.25
C LYS A 57 13.28 7.93 -9.61
N TRP A 58 13.62 7.68 -8.36
CA TRP A 58 12.85 6.79 -7.49
C TRP A 58 11.64 7.56 -6.96
N ILE A 59 10.45 7.03 -7.19
CA ILE A 59 9.19 7.60 -6.73
C ILE A 59 8.63 6.70 -5.62
N LEU A 60 8.24 7.33 -4.53
CA LEU A 60 7.62 6.66 -3.40
C LEU A 60 6.51 7.55 -2.85
N PHE A 61 5.29 7.04 -2.86
CA PHE A 61 4.18 7.67 -2.17
C PHE A 61 4.00 7.06 -0.78
N TYR A 62 3.34 7.80 0.09
CA TYR A 62 2.81 7.27 1.34
C TYR A 62 1.35 7.69 1.53
N GLN A 63 0.57 6.85 2.18
CA GLN A 63 -0.75 7.26 2.62
C GLN A 63 -0.65 8.35 3.67
N ASN A 64 -1.49 9.38 3.53
CA ASN A 64 -1.50 10.50 4.47
C ASN A 64 -2.92 10.90 4.85
N PHE A 65 -3.13 11.15 6.14
CA PHE A 65 -4.23 11.94 6.67
C PHE A 65 -3.62 13.18 7.33
N PRO A 66 -3.59 14.34 6.66
CA PRO A 66 -2.75 15.48 7.09
C PRO A 66 -3.31 16.26 8.27
N PHE A 67 -4.46 15.86 8.84
CA PHE A 67 -5.18 16.65 9.83
C PHE A 67 -4.98 16.17 11.29
N GLY A 68 -4.16 15.17 11.50
CA GLY A 68 -3.77 14.68 12.82
C GLY A 68 -3.36 13.22 12.84
N ALA A 69 -2.93 12.75 14.01
CA ALA A 69 -2.47 11.38 14.25
C ALA A 69 -3.67 10.40 14.32
N ALA A 70 -4.37 10.23 13.22
CA ALA A 70 -5.53 9.34 13.13
C ALA A 70 -5.73 8.82 11.70
N HIS A 71 -6.33 7.65 11.57
CA HIS A 71 -6.84 7.20 10.27
C HIS A 71 -8.11 7.96 9.90
N GLY A 72 -8.16 8.52 8.70
CA GLY A 72 -9.28 9.30 8.20
C GLY A 72 -9.32 9.30 6.67
N LEU A 73 -9.75 10.40 6.07
CA LEU A 73 -9.79 10.58 4.63
C LEU A 73 -8.37 10.59 4.06
N LYS A 74 -7.96 9.49 3.43
CA LYS A 74 -6.58 9.26 2.96
C LYS A 74 -6.33 9.83 1.58
N SER A 75 -5.15 10.42 1.42
CA SER A 75 -4.53 10.74 0.13
C SER A 75 -3.18 10.02 -0.01
N TRP A 76 -2.55 10.08 -1.18
CA TRP A 76 -1.15 9.71 -1.35
C TRP A 76 -0.31 10.96 -1.54
N VAL A 77 0.77 11.08 -0.81
CA VAL A 77 1.75 12.17 -0.95
C VAL A 77 3.02 11.61 -1.57
N GLN A 78 3.50 12.26 -2.64
CA GLN A 78 4.67 11.82 -3.38
C GLN A 78 5.95 12.32 -2.72
N THR A 79 6.91 11.40 -2.64
CA THR A 79 8.33 11.71 -2.45
C THR A 79 9.15 11.20 -3.63
N GLU A 80 10.30 11.82 -3.88
CA GLU A 80 11.26 11.40 -4.89
C GLU A 80 12.68 11.34 -4.34
N SER A 81 13.50 10.47 -4.93
CA SER A 81 14.92 10.31 -4.60
C SER A 81 15.74 9.97 -5.84
N GLU A 82 17.01 10.38 -5.84
CA GLU A 82 18.00 9.97 -6.86
C GLU A 82 18.82 8.75 -6.41
N ASP A 83 18.84 8.45 -5.10
CA ASP A 83 19.78 7.49 -4.50
C ASP A 83 19.15 6.46 -3.55
N LEU A 84 17.80 6.41 -3.41
CA LEU A 84 17.06 5.54 -2.48
C LEU A 84 17.27 5.85 -0.99
N VAL A 85 18.00 6.90 -0.67
CA VAL A 85 18.32 7.31 0.70
C VAL A 85 17.70 8.66 1.03
N HIS A 86 17.91 9.63 0.15
CA HIS A 86 17.48 11.02 0.37
C HIS A 86 16.18 11.29 -0.39
N PHE A 87 15.06 11.00 0.26
CA PHE A 87 13.73 11.29 -0.29
C PHE A 87 13.29 12.71 0.04
N LYS A 88 12.67 13.38 -0.93
CA LYS A 88 12.08 14.71 -0.77
C LYS A 88 10.64 14.71 -1.23
N GLU A 89 9.76 15.28 -0.43
CA GLU A 89 8.36 15.47 -0.80
C GLU A 89 8.26 16.53 -1.92
N THR A 90 7.53 16.19 -2.97
CA THR A 90 7.40 17.01 -4.18
C THR A 90 6.23 18.00 -4.16
N GLY A 91 5.25 17.75 -3.28
CA GLY A 91 3.96 18.44 -3.27
C GLY A 91 2.91 17.80 -4.18
N VAL A 92 3.27 16.82 -5.01
CA VAL A 92 2.30 16.05 -5.80
C VAL A 92 1.49 15.17 -4.87
N THR A 93 0.17 15.18 -5.03
CA THR A 93 -0.75 14.45 -4.15
C THR A 93 -1.88 13.84 -4.98
N LEU A 94 -2.14 12.54 -4.76
CA LEU A 94 -3.33 11.87 -5.25
C LEU A 94 -4.43 12.03 -4.21
N PHE A 95 -5.36 12.95 -4.47
CA PHE A 95 -6.47 13.26 -3.57
C PHE A 95 -7.66 12.30 -3.78
N PRO A 96 -8.46 12.01 -2.75
CA PRO A 96 -9.72 11.26 -2.85
C PRO A 96 -10.86 12.20 -3.28
N ASP A 97 -10.88 12.62 -4.55
CA ASP A 97 -11.70 13.70 -5.09
C ASP A 97 -12.71 13.27 -6.17
N THR A 98 -12.88 11.95 -6.36
CA THR A 98 -13.86 11.38 -7.28
C THR A 98 -14.90 10.54 -6.54
N GLU A 99 -15.99 10.16 -7.24
CA GLU A 99 -16.99 9.24 -6.70
C GLU A 99 -16.42 7.84 -6.43
N LEU A 100 -15.36 7.45 -7.13
CA LEU A 100 -14.74 6.11 -7.01
C LEU A 100 -13.74 6.00 -5.84
N ASP A 101 -13.43 7.11 -5.17
CA ASP A 101 -12.53 7.15 -4.01
C ASP A 101 -12.94 8.17 -2.94
N SER A 102 -14.21 8.54 -2.92
CA SER A 102 -14.76 9.63 -2.10
C SER A 102 -14.46 9.54 -0.61
N HIS A 103 -14.12 8.36 -0.09
CA HIS A 103 -13.79 8.13 1.33
C HIS A 103 -12.34 7.67 1.52
N GLY A 104 -11.47 7.90 0.54
CA GLY A 104 -10.02 7.73 0.63
C GLY A 104 -9.38 7.03 -0.55
N ALA A 105 -8.18 7.48 -0.90
CA ALA A 105 -7.24 6.75 -1.73
C ALA A 105 -6.45 5.79 -0.82
N TYR A 106 -6.84 4.52 -0.82
CA TYR A 106 -6.20 3.49 -0.01
C TYR A 106 -4.97 2.91 -0.71
N SER A 107 -4.32 1.93 -0.10
CA SER A 107 -3.04 1.41 -0.56
C SER A 107 -3.08 0.83 -1.97
N GLY A 108 -1.93 0.82 -2.59
CA GLY A 108 -1.72 0.30 -3.92
C GLY A 108 -0.30 0.50 -4.42
N SER A 109 -0.08 0.29 -5.70
CA SER A 109 1.22 0.23 -6.35
C SER A 109 1.31 1.15 -7.57
N ALA A 110 2.47 1.19 -8.21
CA ALA A 110 2.64 1.91 -9.46
C ALA A 110 3.50 1.15 -10.46
N MET A 111 3.29 1.41 -11.74
CA MET A 111 4.11 0.89 -12.83
C MET A 111 4.18 1.87 -13.99
N GLN A 112 5.35 2.00 -14.59
CA GLN A 112 5.52 2.84 -15.77
C GLN A 112 4.94 2.19 -17.03
N PHE A 113 4.14 2.96 -17.78
CA PHE A 113 3.64 2.64 -19.10
C PHE A 113 3.94 3.79 -20.06
N GLY A 114 4.85 3.55 -20.99
CA GLY A 114 5.32 4.61 -21.90
C GLY A 114 5.94 5.78 -21.13
N ASP A 115 5.38 6.97 -21.32
CA ASP A 115 5.79 8.22 -20.67
C ASP A 115 4.95 8.60 -19.44
N LYS A 116 4.11 7.67 -18.96
CA LYS A 116 3.25 7.85 -17.78
C LYS A 116 3.57 6.84 -16.69
N LEU A 117 3.34 7.24 -15.46
CA LEU A 117 3.30 6.34 -14.30
C LEU A 117 1.84 6.01 -13.98
N PHE A 118 1.46 4.76 -14.13
CA PHE A 118 0.15 4.27 -13.73
C PHE A 118 0.16 4.02 -12.22
N LEU A 119 -0.74 4.67 -11.51
CA LEU A 119 -1.00 4.50 -10.08
C LEU A 119 -2.24 3.60 -9.96
N PHE A 120 -2.08 2.44 -9.35
CA PHE A 120 -3.15 1.46 -9.17
C PHE A 120 -3.44 1.30 -7.69
N TYR A 121 -4.64 1.66 -7.24
CA TYR A 121 -4.97 1.79 -5.82
C TYR A 121 -6.41 1.38 -5.51
N THR A 122 -6.70 1.23 -4.23
CA THR A 122 -8.06 1.00 -3.77
C THR A 122 -8.75 2.33 -3.49
N GLY A 123 -9.77 2.64 -4.30
CA GLY A 123 -10.72 3.71 -4.01
C GLY A 123 -11.71 3.23 -2.96
N ASN A 124 -11.66 3.85 -1.78
CA ASN A 124 -12.60 3.55 -0.72
C ASN A 124 -13.83 4.45 -0.84
N VAL A 125 -15.00 3.83 -0.93
CA VAL A 125 -16.30 4.51 -0.97
C VAL A 125 -17.16 4.00 0.17
N ARG A 126 -17.97 4.88 0.76
CA ARG A 126 -19.00 4.55 1.74
C ARG A 126 -20.35 5.04 1.24
N ASP A 127 -21.36 4.21 1.34
CA ASP A 127 -22.73 4.62 1.03
C ASP A 127 -23.40 5.31 2.24
N ALA A 128 -24.69 5.63 2.11
CA ALA A 128 -25.46 6.32 3.15
C ALA A 128 -25.61 5.48 4.44
N GLU A 129 -25.57 4.17 4.33
CA GLU A 129 -25.61 3.20 5.43
C GLU A 129 -24.21 2.90 5.98
N TRP A 130 -23.20 3.61 5.50
CA TRP A 130 -21.79 3.47 5.87
C TRP A 130 -21.18 2.11 5.46
N VAL A 131 -21.78 1.41 4.50
CA VAL A 131 -21.23 0.20 3.91
C VAL A 131 -20.05 0.55 2.99
N ARG A 132 -18.98 -0.22 3.08
CA ARG A 132 -17.78 -0.01 2.25
C ARG A 132 -17.96 -0.65 0.88
N HIS A 133 -17.55 0.09 -0.14
CA HIS A 133 -17.40 -0.38 -1.52
C HIS A 133 -15.94 -0.16 -1.94
N PRO A 134 -15.11 -1.20 -1.91
CA PRO A 134 -13.69 -1.10 -2.26
C PRO A 134 -13.50 -1.33 -3.76
N TYR A 135 -13.27 -0.28 -4.52
CA TYR A 135 -12.98 -0.36 -5.96
C TYR A 135 -11.47 -0.34 -6.21
N GLN A 136 -10.95 -1.24 -7.07
CA GLN A 136 -9.60 -1.07 -7.54
C GLN A 136 -9.65 -0.13 -8.76
N VAL A 137 -9.00 1.01 -8.64
CA VAL A 137 -9.07 2.13 -9.58
C VAL A 137 -7.67 2.58 -9.97
N GLY A 138 -7.57 3.44 -10.97
CA GLY A 138 -6.28 3.89 -11.47
C GLY A 138 -6.21 5.38 -11.77
N ALA A 139 -4.98 5.88 -11.82
CA ALA A 139 -4.66 7.21 -12.31
C ALA A 139 -3.36 7.18 -13.11
N LEU A 140 -3.17 8.14 -13.99
CA LEU A 140 -1.95 8.33 -14.76
C LEU A 140 -1.25 9.60 -14.31
N MET A 141 -0.01 9.51 -13.90
CA MET A 141 0.83 10.65 -13.57
C MET A 141 1.83 10.89 -14.71
N ASP A 142 1.95 12.12 -15.16
CA ASP A 142 3.00 12.50 -16.11
C ASP A 142 4.30 12.92 -15.40
N LYS A 143 5.34 13.19 -16.17
CA LYS A 143 6.65 13.62 -15.67
C LYS A 143 6.63 14.98 -14.95
N ASP A 144 5.62 15.78 -15.20
CA ASP A 144 5.44 17.08 -14.54
C ASP A 144 4.64 16.94 -13.23
N GLY A 145 4.26 15.70 -12.87
CA GLY A 145 3.50 15.37 -11.64
C GLY A 145 1.99 15.59 -11.77
N LYS A 146 1.49 15.86 -12.97
CA LYS A 146 0.04 15.98 -13.19
C LYS A 146 -0.59 14.59 -13.14
N ILE A 147 -1.57 14.41 -12.25
CA ILE A 147 -2.33 13.18 -12.10
C ILE A 147 -3.70 13.32 -12.76
N GLU A 148 -4.03 12.36 -13.62
CA GLU A 148 -5.33 12.22 -14.27
C GLU A 148 -5.94 10.88 -13.90
N LYS A 149 -7.07 10.90 -13.18
CA LYS A 149 -7.77 9.69 -12.76
C LYS A 149 -8.51 9.04 -13.92
N ILE A 150 -8.53 7.71 -13.90
CA ILE A 150 -9.31 6.91 -14.84
C ILE A 150 -10.72 6.77 -14.25
N ASP A 151 -11.70 7.31 -14.95
CA ASP A 151 -13.12 7.27 -14.56
C ASP A 151 -13.74 5.87 -14.88
N LYS A 152 -13.18 4.85 -14.22
CA LYS A 152 -13.61 3.46 -14.41
C LYS A 152 -13.16 2.61 -13.22
N ILE A 153 -14.03 1.73 -12.74
CA ILE A 153 -13.65 0.62 -11.87
C ILE A 153 -12.86 -0.39 -12.71
N LEU A 154 -11.60 -0.64 -12.35
CA LEU A 154 -10.73 -1.58 -13.05
C LEU A 154 -10.93 -3.02 -12.57
N ILE A 155 -11.05 -3.19 -11.25
CA ILE A 155 -11.43 -4.46 -10.62
C ILE A 155 -12.45 -4.14 -9.53
N ASP A 156 -13.62 -4.73 -9.65
CA ASP A 156 -14.69 -4.62 -8.66
C ASP A 156 -14.52 -5.65 -7.54
N GLN A 157 -15.20 -5.43 -6.42
CA GLN A 157 -15.28 -6.40 -5.33
C GLN A 157 -15.89 -7.71 -5.83
N PRO A 158 -15.21 -8.86 -5.69
CA PRO A 158 -15.77 -10.14 -6.07
C PRO A 158 -16.95 -10.53 -5.18
N ALA A 159 -17.95 -11.22 -5.75
CA ALA A 159 -19.14 -11.64 -5.03
C ALA A 159 -18.87 -12.68 -3.92
N ASP A 160 -17.72 -13.35 -3.97
CA ASP A 160 -17.25 -14.32 -2.98
C ASP A 160 -16.32 -13.70 -1.92
N SER A 161 -16.18 -12.37 -1.89
CA SER A 161 -15.43 -11.63 -0.88
C SER A 161 -16.31 -10.74 -0.03
N THR A 162 -15.83 -10.42 1.18
CA THR A 162 -16.39 -9.33 2.00
C THR A 162 -15.90 -7.97 1.48
N ASP A 163 -16.26 -6.89 2.14
CA ASP A 163 -15.75 -5.53 1.84
C ASP A 163 -14.26 -5.33 2.21
N HIS A 164 -13.60 -6.35 2.75
CA HIS A 164 -12.15 -6.45 2.86
C HIS A 164 -11.56 -6.99 1.56
N PHE A 165 -11.40 -6.10 0.57
CA PHE A 165 -10.79 -6.41 -0.72
C PHE A 165 -10.01 -5.17 -1.20
N ARG A 166 -8.65 -5.18 -1.10
CA ARG A 166 -7.84 -3.97 -1.26
C ARG A 166 -6.36 -4.25 -1.55
N ASP A 167 -5.60 -3.16 -1.72
CA ASP A 167 -4.15 -3.10 -1.83
C ASP A 167 -3.62 -3.77 -3.12
N PRO A 168 -4.07 -3.31 -4.32
CA PRO A 168 -3.64 -3.92 -5.57
C PRO A 168 -2.15 -3.66 -5.83
N GLN A 169 -1.42 -4.73 -6.15
CA GLN A 169 -0.05 -4.62 -6.62
C GLN A 169 0.03 -5.11 -8.06
N ILE A 170 0.44 -4.22 -8.98
CA ILE A 170 0.72 -4.55 -10.38
C ILE A 170 2.18 -4.98 -10.55
N PHE A 171 2.42 -6.00 -11.36
CA PHE A 171 3.77 -6.45 -11.72
C PHE A 171 3.83 -7.00 -13.14
N ASN A 172 5.02 -7.01 -13.72
CA ASN A 172 5.29 -7.64 -15.00
C ASN A 172 5.97 -9.00 -14.76
N PHE A 173 5.45 -10.05 -15.38
CA PHE A 173 6.09 -11.36 -15.40
C PHE A 173 6.21 -11.84 -16.83
N LYS A 174 7.45 -11.95 -17.33
CA LYS A 174 7.78 -12.41 -18.69
C LYS A 174 7.03 -11.68 -19.80
N GLY A 175 6.85 -10.37 -19.65
CA GLY A 175 6.21 -9.51 -20.64
C GLY A 175 4.68 -9.42 -20.54
N GLN A 176 4.05 -10.14 -19.61
CA GLN A 176 2.61 -10.05 -19.30
C GLN A 176 2.41 -9.30 -17.99
N TYR A 177 1.41 -8.42 -17.94
CA TYR A 177 1.04 -7.73 -16.71
C TYR A 177 0.03 -8.53 -15.91
N TYR A 178 0.29 -8.60 -14.62
CA TYR A 178 -0.55 -9.21 -13.60
C TYR A 178 -0.78 -8.24 -12.45
N ALA A 179 -1.83 -8.51 -11.68
CA ALA A 179 -2.05 -7.84 -10.41
C ALA A 179 -2.46 -8.86 -9.35
N ILE A 180 -2.06 -8.61 -8.10
CA ILE A 180 -2.59 -9.31 -6.94
C ILE A 180 -3.33 -8.34 -6.05
N VAL A 181 -4.42 -8.81 -5.44
CA VAL A 181 -5.27 -8.03 -4.53
C VAL A 181 -5.50 -8.85 -3.28
N GLY A 182 -5.33 -8.24 -2.12
CA GLY A 182 -5.63 -8.87 -0.83
C GLY A 182 -7.13 -8.90 -0.54
N GLY A 183 -7.61 -9.95 0.10
CA GLY A 183 -9.02 -10.10 0.36
C GLY A 183 -9.35 -10.95 1.59
N GLN A 184 -10.63 -10.93 1.93
CA GLN A 184 -11.26 -11.81 2.90
C GLN A 184 -12.47 -12.47 2.23
N ASP A 185 -12.56 -13.80 2.30
CA ASP A 185 -13.71 -14.54 1.81
C ASP A 185 -14.94 -14.44 2.73
N LEU A 186 -16.06 -15.02 2.30
CA LEU A 186 -17.30 -14.99 3.07
C LEU A 186 -17.23 -15.84 4.37
N GLU A 187 -16.24 -16.74 4.49
CA GLU A 187 -15.93 -17.47 5.71
C GLU A 187 -14.96 -16.70 6.64
N LYS A 188 -14.65 -15.44 6.28
CA LYS A 188 -13.71 -14.56 6.99
C LYS A 188 -12.29 -15.12 7.05
N LYS A 189 -11.83 -15.70 5.94
CA LYS A 189 -10.46 -16.16 5.74
C LYS A 189 -9.76 -15.29 4.71
N GLY A 190 -8.51 -14.92 5.03
CA GLY A 190 -7.68 -14.12 4.15
C GLY A 190 -7.26 -14.91 2.90
N PHE A 191 -7.32 -14.24 1.75
CA PHE A 191 -6.81 -14.75 0.47
C PHE A 191 -6.08 -13.64 -0.30
N ILE A 192 -5.37 -14.03 -1.34
CA ILE A 192 -4.79 -13.12 -2.33
C ILE A 192 -5.29 -13.57 -3.69
N ARG A 193 -5.91 -12.67 -4.48
CA ARG A 193 -6.43 -12.99 -5.81
C ARG A 193 -5.51 -12.49 -6.90
N LEU A 194 -5.19 -13.36 -7.84
CA LEU A 194 -4.40 -13.03 -9.03
C LEU A 194 -5.30 -12.61 -10.17
N TYR A 195 -4.95 -11.51 -10.83
CA TYR A 195 -5.55 -10.99 -12.05
C TYR A 195 -4.51 -10.92 -13.17
N LYS A 196 -4.99 -11.06 -14.42
CA LYS A 196 -4.19 -10.92 -15.63
C LYS A 196 -4.75 -9.79 -16.46
N ALA A 197 -3.90 -8.91 -16.97
CA ALA A 197 -4.29 -7.87 -17.92
C ALA A 197 -4.64 -8.51 -19.27
N VAL A 198 -5.83 -8.24 -19.78
CA VAL A 198 -6.26 -8.70 -21.11
C VAL A 198 -5.50 -7.89 -22.16
N ASP A 199 -4.86 -8.56 -23.10
CA ASP A 199 -4.06 -7.93 -24.16
C ASP A 199 -3.00 -6.94 -23.64
N ASN A 200 -2.51 -7.16 -22.40
CA ASN A 200 -1.62 -6.25 -21.67
C ASN A 200 -2.20 -4.84 -21.45
N ASP A 201 -3.51 -4.69 -21.48
CA ASP A 201 -4.21 -3.47 -21.15
C ASP A 201 -4.38 -3.36 -19.62
N TYR A 202 -3.62 -2.46 -18.98
CA TYR A 202 -3.68 -2.21 -17.54
C TYR A 202 -5.02 -1.64 -17.06
N THR A 203 -5.94 -1.35 -17.94
CA THR A 203 -7.32 -0.93 -17.61
C THR A 203 -8.35 -2.06 -17.74
N ASN A 204 -7.93 -3.26 -18.15
CA ASN A 204 -8.82 -4.39 -18.39
C ASN A 204 -8.27 -5.69 -17.78
N TRP A 205 -8.92 -6.17 -16.72
CA TRP A 205 -8.45 -7.26 -15.90
C TRP A 205 -9.41 -8.44 -15.88
N VAL A 206 -8.87 -9.65 -15.88
CA VAL A 206 -9.60 -10.90 -15.67
C VAL A 206 -8.99 -11.65 -14.49
N ALA A 207 -9.85 -12.17 -13.61
CA ALA A 207 -9.40 -13.00 -12.51
C ALA A 207 -8.86 -14.33 -13.03
N VAL A 208 -7.67 -14.72 -12.57
CA VAL A 208 -7.09 -16.06 -12.80
C VAL A 208 -7.56 -17.01 -11.70
N GLY A 209 -7.51 -16.58 -10.44
CA GLY A 209 -7.90 -17.36 -9.28
C GLY A 209 -7.21 -16.86 -8.01
N ASP A 210 -7.48 -17.53 -6.90
CA ASP A 210 -6.77 -17.28 -5.66
C ASP A 210 -5.35 -17.85 -5.76
N LEU A 211 -4.38 -17.05 -5.33
CA LEU A 211 -2.98 -17.44 -5.36
C LEU A 211 -2.73 -18.59 -4.37
N ASP A 212 -2.28 -19.72 -4.87
CA ASP A 212 -1.79 -20.83 -4.06
C ASP A 212 -0.33 -20.54 -3.68
N PHE A 213 -0.13 -20.14 -2.41
CA PHE A 213 1.19 -19.89 -1.81
C PHE A 213 1.36 -20.68 -0.50
N ALA A 214 0.68 -21.81 -0.37
CA ALA A 214 0.63 -22.63 0.85
C ALA A 214 0.15 -21.81 2.06
N ASN A 215 -0.98 -21.08 1.88
CA ASN A 215 -1.62 -20.31 2.95
C ASN A 215 -2.21 -21.23 4.01
N ASP A 216 -1.90 -20.99 5.29
CA ASP A 216 -2.45 -21.76 6.43
C ASP A 216 -3.92 -21.41 6.72
N ARG A 217 -4.45 -20.30 6.16
CA ARG A 217 -5.83 -19.81 6.30
C ARG A 217 -6.26 -19.47 7.73
N THR A 218 -5.31 -19.20 8.63
CA THR A 218 -5.63 -18.74 10.00
C THR A 218 -5.88 -17.24 10.05
N ALA A 219 -5.20 -16.46 9.21
CA ALA A 219 -5.42 -15.02 9.09
C ALA A 219 -6.80 -14.69 8.51
N TYR A 220 -7.44 -13.64 9.03
CA TYR A 220 -8.76 -13.23 8.55
C TYR A 220 -8.69 -12.26 7.35
N MET A 221 -7.53 -11.65 7.08
CA MET A 221 -7.30 -10.74 5.96
C MET A 221 -5.85 -10.78 5.52
N MET A 222 -5.61 -10.72 4.20
CA MET A 222 -4.27 -10.53 3.63
C MET A 222 -4.14 -9.09 3.16
N GLU A 223 -3.41 -8.25 3.92
CA GLU A 223 -3.15 -6.86 3.54
C GLU A 223 -1.83 -6.70 2.80
N CYS A 224 -1.77 -5.66 1.98
CA CYS A 224 -0.56 -5.21 1.29
C CYS A 224 0.24 -6.33 0.62
N PRO A 225 -0.40 -7.23 -0.17
CA PRO A 225 0.34 -8.29 -0.85
C PRO A 225 1.23 -7.69 -1.94
N ASN A 226 2.49 -8.13 -1.98
CA ASN A 226 3.45 -7.75 -3.03
C ASN A 226 4.19 -8.99 -3.50
N LEU A 227 4.10 -9.31 -4.78
CA LEU A 227 4.87 -10.36 -5.42
C LEU A 227 6.04 -9.73 -6.18
N VAL A 228 7.24 -9.94 -5.68
CA VAL A 228 8.48 -9.48 -6.31
C VAL A 228 9.36 -10.67 -6.67
N PHE A 229 10.33 -10.45 -7.55
CA PHE A 229 11.24 -11.50 -8.00
C PHE A 229 12.69 -11.15 -7.62
N VAL A 230 13.34 -12.05 -6.92
CA VAL A 230 14.78 -11.99 -6.62
C VAL A 230 15.48 -13.01 -7.51
N GLY A 231 16.13 -12.54 -8.57
CA GLY A 231 16.47 -13.41 -9.70
C GLY A 231 15.19 -14.00 -10.32
N ASP A 232 15.12 -15.32 -10.43
CA ASP A 232 13.95 -16.02 -10.96
C ASP A 232 12.95 -16.47 -9.87
N GLN A 233 13.27 -16.27 -8.60
CA GLN A 233 12.46 -16.75 -7.47
C GLN A 233 11.39 -15.72 -7.06
N PRO A 234 10.11 -16.10 -7.03
CA PRO A 234 9.05 -15.25 -6.51
C PRO A 234 9.16 -15.13 -4.99
N VAL A 235 9.07 -13.92 -4.49
CA VAL A 235 8.99 -13.59 -3.06
C VAL A 235 7.68 -12.86 -2.82
N LEU A 236 6.80 -13.47 -2.05
CA LEU A 236 5.52 -12.88 -1.64
C LEU A 236 5.71 -12.19 -0.29
N LEU A 237 5.55 -10.87 -0.26
CA LEU A 237 5.49 -10.05 0.95
C LEU A 237 4.02 -9.78 1.25
N TYR A 238 3.59 -9.89 2.51
CA TYR A 238 2.19 -9.64 2.88
C TYR A 238 2.02 -9.49 4.39
N CYS A 239 0.89 -8.92 4.78
CA CYS A 239 0.52 -8.70 6.18
C CYS A 239 -0.73 -9.53 6.52
N PRO A 240 -0.58 -10.76 7.05
CA PRO A 240 -1.69 -11.64 7.40
C PRO A 240 -2.32 -11.22 8.73
N GLN A 241 -3.35 -10.38 8.70
CA GLN A 241 -4.03 -9.94 9.92
C GLN A 241 -4.72 -11.09 10.64
N GLY A 242 -4.48 -11.18 11.95
CA GLY A 242 -5.03 -12.24 12.79
C GLY A 242 -4.36 -13.60 12.59
N LEU A 243 -3.15 -13.64 12.02
CA LEU A 243 -2.33 -14.86 11.98
C LEU A 243 -2.23 -15.47 13.36
N ASP A 244 -2.49 -16.78 13.47
CA ASP A 244 -2.34 -17.50 14.74
C ASP A 244 -0.86 -17.58 15.13
N LYS A 245 -0.53 -17.17 16.34
CA LYS A 245 0.85 -17.21 16.87
C LYS A 245 1.41 -18.64 17.00
N SER A 246 0.57 -19.66 16.90
CA SER A 246 1.04 -21.06 16.80
C SER A 246 1.64 -21.39 15.43
N VAL A 247 1.33 -20.61 14.38
CA VAL A 247 1.90 -20.78 13.03
C VAL A 247 3.31 -20.20 12.98
N LEU A 248 3.48 -18.98 13.49
CA LEU A 248 4.77 -18.31 13.62
C LEU A 248 4.71 -17.30 14.76
N ASP A 249 5.72 -17.28 15.61
CA ASP A 249 5.84 -16.31 16.68
C ASP A 249 6.25 -14.95 16.13
N TYR A 250 5.56 -13.89 16.57
CA TYR A 250 5.83 -12.50 16.21
C TYR A 250 5.42 -11.56 17.35
N ASP A 251 6.13 -10.45 17.51
CA ASP A 251 5.99 -9.56 18.67
C ASP A 251 4.94 -8.48 18.50
N ASN A 252 4.73 -7.98 17.28
CA ASN A 252 3.77 -6.90 17.05
C ASN A 252 2.32 -7.41 17.00
N ILE A 253 1.35 -6.48 17.01
CA ILE A 253 -0.09 -6.83 16.93
C ILE A 253 -0.52 -7.24 15.52
N TYR A 254 0.25 -6.82 14.48
CA TYR A 254 0.00 -7.11 13.07
C TYR A 254 1.28 -7.65 12.42
N PRO A 255 1.28 -8.90 11.98
CA PRO A 255 2.46 -9.53 11.40
C PRO A 255 2.79 -9.01 10.01
N ASN A 256 4.09 -8.92 9.69
CA ASN A 256 4.63 -8.53 8.40
C ASN A 256 5.55 -9.64 7.92
N MET A 257 5.10 -10.41 6.92
CA MET A 257 5.61 -11.73 6.61
C MET A 257 6.08 -11.86 5.16
N TYR A 258 6.86 -12.92 4.89
CA TYR A 258 7.17 -13.32 3.52
C TYR A 258 7.23 -14.84 3.34
N LYS A 259 7.06 -15.26 2.09
CA LYS A 259 7.32 -16.61 1.59
C LYS A 259 8.11 -16.56 0.28
N ILE A 260 8.94 -17.56 0.04
CA ILE A 260 9.74 -17.69 -1.19
C ILE A 260 9.26 -18.94 -1.94
N GLY A 261 9.00 -18.80 -3.24
CA GLY A 261 8.75 -19.95 -4.12
C GLY A 261 9.97 -20.29 -4.97
N ALA A 262 10.09 -21.54 -5.40
CA ALA A 262 11.08 -21.92 -6.40
C ALA A 262 10.73 -21.36 -7.79
N SER A 263 9.42 -21.23 -8.09
CA SER A 263 8.94 -20.63 -9.34
C SER A 263 7.49 -20.13 -9.20
N PHE A 264 7.04 -19.38 -10.21
CA PHE A 264 5.67 -18.88 -10.31
C PHE A 264 4.99 -19.40 -11.59
N ASP A 265 3.82 -20.03 -11.42
CA ASP A 265 2.93 -20.47 -12.51
C ASP A 265 1.70 -19.54 -12.54
N PRO A 266 1.71 -18.50 -13.38
CA PRO A 266 0.62 -17.53 -13.41
C PRO A 266 -0.68 -18.10 -14.00
N GLU A 267 -0.64 -19.13 -14.85
CA GLU A 267 -1.85 -19.73 -15.44
C GLU A 267 -2.63 -20.56 -14.40
N LYS A 268 -1.96 -20.99 -13.32
CA LYS A 268 -2.59 -21.71 -12.21
C LYS A 268 -2.71 -20.86 -10.95
N ALA A 269 -2.37 -19.59 -11.01
CA ALA A 269 -2.27 -18.72 -9.84
C ALA A 269 -1.47 -19.39 -8.70
N LYS A 270 -0.22 -19.85 -8.97
CA LYS A 270 0.50 -20.68 -8.03
C LYS A 270 1.98 -20.32 -7.88
N MET A 271 2.42 -20.21 -6.63
CA MET A 271 3.85 -20.31 -6.28
C MET A 271 4.19 -21.79 -6.05
N VAL A 272 5.27 -22.27 -6.67
CA VAL A 272 5.69 -23.69 -6.63
C VAL A 272 6.80 -23.86 -5.60
N ASP A 273 6.76 -24.95 -4.84
CA ASP A 273 7.76 -25.32 -3.82
C ASP A 273 8.03 -24.12 -2.87
N VAL A 274 6.96 -23.71 -2.18
CA VAL A 274 6.95 -22.55 -1.30
C VAL A 274 7.63 -22.85 0.02
N SER A 275 8.49 -21.92 0.48
CA SER A 275 9.15 -21.98 1.79
C SER A 275 8.13 -21.98 2.94
N GLU A 276 8.64 -22.24 4.13
CA GLU A 276 7.91 -21.90 5.36
C GLU A 276 7.68 -20.38 5.44
N LEU A 277 6.79 -19.99 6.35
CA LEU A 277 6.50 -18.58 6.64
C LEU A 277 7.63 -17.96 7.46
N HIS A 278 8.00 -16.73 7.13
CA HIS A 278 9.06 -16.00 7.82
C HIS A 278 8.61 -14.58 8.17
N ASN A 279 9.10 -14.06 9.30
CA ASN A 279 9.04 -12.62 9.61
C ASN A 279 9.89 -11.85 8.60
N LEU A 280 9.30 -10.82 7.98
CA LEU A 280 10.03 -9.95 7.05
C LEU A 280 10.94 -8.97 7.79
N ASP A 281 10.50 -8.51 8.95
CA ASP A 281 11.23 -7.60 9.81
C ASP A 281 10.98 -7.97 11.28
N TYR A 282 12.00 -7.85 12.11
CA TYR A 282 11.89 -8.07 13.56
C TYR A 282 11.66 -6.76 14.32
N GLY A 283 11.54 -5.62 13.63
CA GLY A 283 11.13 -4.35 14.22
C GLY A 283 9.65 -4.39 14.61
N PHE A 284 9.34 -3.91 15.83
CA PHE A 284 7.98 -3.95 16.36
C PHE A 284 6.98 -3.17 15.49
N GLU A 285 7.40 -2.03 14.93
CA GLU A 285 6.56 -1.14 14.13
C GLU A 285 6.60 -1.41 12.62
N ALA A 286 7.39 -2.37 12.12
CA ALA A 286 7.50 -2.61 10.68
C ALA A 286 6.24 -3.29 10.13
N TYR A 287 5.46 -2.57 9.30
CA TYR A 287 4.19 -3.03 8.74
C TYR A 287 3.98 -2.54 7.30
N ALA A 288 2.95 -3.07 6.61
CA ALA A 288 2.48 -2.65 5.30
C ALA A 288 3.60 -2.52 4.25
N THR A 289 4.51 -3.49 4.20
CA THR A 289 5.67 -3.41 3.30
C THR A 289 5.26 -3.42 1.84
N GLN A 290 5.77 -2.46 1.07
CA GLN A 290 5.69 -2.47 -0.38
C GLN A 290 7.01 -2.92 -1.00
N GLY A 291 6.92 -3.85 -1.95
CA GLY A 291 8.02 -4.34 -2.76
C GLY A 291 7.95 -3.87 -4.20
N PHE A 292 9.11 -3.70 -4.84
CA PHE A 292 9.23 -3.26 -6.22
C PHE A 292 10.42 -3.94 -6.92
N ASN A 293 10.19 -4.43 -8.15
CA ASN A 293 11.27 -4.86 -9.04
C ASN A 293 11.72 -3.69 -9.90
N ALA A 294 12.93 -3.23 -9.68
CA ALA A 294 13.48 -2.07 -10.35
C ALA A 294 14.04 -2.40 -11.73
N PRO A 295 14.22 -1.40 -12.62
CA PRO A 295 14.81 -1.62 -13.95
C PRO A 295 16.24 -2.12 -13.92
N ASP A 296 16.96 -2.00 -12.81
CA ASP A 296 18.31 -2.54 -12.61
C ASP A 296 18.33 -4.05 -12.32
N GLY A 297 17.16 -4.68 -12.27
CA GLY A 297 16.98 -6.12 -12.02
C GLY A 297 16.95 -6.50 -10.53
N ARG A 298 17.08 -5.54 -9.62
CA ARG A 298 17.00 -5.77 -8.18
C ARG A 298 15.57 -5.63 -7.65
N ALA A 299 15.32 -6.27 -6.53
CA ALA A 299 14.08 -6.10 -5.78
C ALA A 299 14.34 -5.27 -4.54
N TYR A 300 13.50 -4.26 -4.31
CA TYR A 300 13.58 -3.39 -3.15
C TYR A 300 12.27 -3.44 -2.36
N ALA A 301 12.37 -3.12 -1.07
CA ALA A 301 11.23 -3.04 -0.18
C ALA A 301 11.34 -1.86 0.78
N VAL A 302 10.20 -1.32 1.16
CA VAL A 302 10.07 -0.25 2.15
C VAL A 302 8.84 -0.53 3.00
N SER A 303 8.91 -0.25 4.32
CA SER A 303 7.85 -0.51 5.28
C SER A 303 7.38 0.77 5.94
N TRP A 304 6.15 0.78 6.40
CA TRP A 304 5.68 1.76 7.37
C TRP A 304 6.29 1.44 8.75
N LEU A 305 6.85 2.44 9.41
CA LEU A 305 7.24 2.41 10.81
C LEU A 305 6.08 2.99 11.64
N GLY A 306 5.16 2.13 11.98
CA GLY A 306 3.93 2.41 12.68
C GLY A 306 3.01 1.20 12.67
N LEU A 307 2.02 1.21 13.53
CA LEU A 307 0.99 0.16 13.58
C LEU A 307 -0.38 0.80 13.75
N PRO A 308 -1.44 0.24 13.15
CA PRO A 308 -2.81 0.60 13.50
C PRO A 308 -3.05 0.35 14.99
N ASP A 309 -3.91 1.15 15.59
CA ASP A 309 -4.37 0.99 16.98
C ASP A 309 -3.28 1.11 18.08
N VAL A 310 -2.10 1.62 17.72
CA VAL A 310 -1.02 1.95 18.67
C VAL A 310 -0.89 3.45 18.79
N SER A 311 -0.78 3.95 20.02
CA SER A 311 -0.52 5.36 20.31
C SER A 311 0.98 5.60 20.48
N TYR A 312 1.45 6.68 19.89
CA TYR A 312 2.86 7.10 19.95
C TYR A 312 3.02 8.45 20.63
N PRO A 313 4.19 8.77 21.20
CA PRO A 313 4.45 10.09 21.75
C PRO A 313 4.20 11.25 20.77
N THR A 314 4.37 11.00 19.47
CA THR A 314 4.12 11.95 18.38
C THR A 314 2.66 12.33 18.21
N ASP A 315 1.72 11.51 18.70
CA ASP A 315 0.28 11.79 18.62
C ASP A 315 -0.08 13.08 19.35
N SER A 316 0.65 13.39 20.43
CA SER A 316 0.49 14.64 21.18
C SER A 316 0.94 15.88 20.41
N TYR A 317 1.57 15.69 19.25
CA TYR A 317 2.02 16.73 18.32
C TYR A 317 1.30 16.67 16.98
N ASP A 318 0.14 16.00 16.93
CA ASP A 318 -0.73 15.86 15.76
C ASP A 318 -0.10 15.15 14.55
N TYR A 319 0.91 14.28 14.76
CA TYR A 319 1.45 13.45 13.68
C TYR A 319 1.85 12.05 14.17
N GLN A 320 1.97 11.11 13.23
CA GLN A 320 2.38 9.73 13.50
C GLN A 320 2.97 9.08 12.25
N GLY A 321 3.89 8.15 12.46
CA GLY A 321 4.45 7.27 11.44
C GLY A 321 5.61 7.87 10.66
N ALA A 322 6.40 6.97 10.09
CA ALA A 322 7.52 7.25 9.20
C ALA A 322 7.69 6.08 8.23
N LEU A 323 8.46 6.23 7.16
CA LEU A 323 8.89 5.10 6.34
C LEU A 323 10.24 4.57 6.79
N SER A 324 10.44 3.25 6.67
CA SER A 324 11.74 2.63 6.85
C SER A 324 12.73 3.10 5.79
N LEU A 325 14.02 2.86 6.00
CA LEU A 325 14.97 2.91 4.89
C LEU A 325 14.60 1.84 3.86
N VAL A 326 14.92 2.13 2.58
CA VAL A 326 14.75 1.16 1.50
C VAL A 326 15.74 0.00 1.71
N LYS A 327 15.25 -1.23 1.56
CA LYS A 327 16.03 -2.46 1.69
C LYS A 327 16.13 -3.13 0.32
N GLU A 328 17.31 -3.60 -0.05
CA GLU A 328 17.47 -4.53 -1.16
C GLU A 328 17.15 -5.95 -0.67
N LEU A 329 16.31 -6.66 -1.41
CA LEU A 329 15.98 -8.05 -1.11
C LEU A 329 16.95 -9.00 -1.80
N THR A 330 17.54 -9.90 -1.03
CA THR A 330 18.48 -10.92 -1.54
C THR A 330 18.14 -12.28 -0.94
N ILE A 331 18.30 -13.34 -1.74
CA ILE A 331 18.16 -14.73 -1.28
C ILE A 331 19.56 -15.32 -1.15
N LYS A 332 19.83 -15.95 0.00
CA LYS A 332 21.13 -16.58 0.30
C LYS A 332 21.03 -18.10 0.22
#